data_8cd7e11cc8c88f2baa4df1600854954d
#
_entry.id   8cd7e11cc8c88f2baa4df1600854954d
#
_cell.length_a   1.000
_cell.length_b   1.000
_cell.length_c   1.000
_cell.angle_alpha   90.00
_cell.angle_beta   90.00
_cell.angle_gamma   90.00
#
_symmetry.space_group_name_H-M   'P 1'
#
loop_
_entity.id
_entity.type
_entity.pdbx_description
1 polymer ?
#
loop_
_entity_poly.entity_id
_entity_poly.type
_entity_poly.pdbx_seq_one_letter_code
_entity_poly.pdbx_strand_id
1 'polypeptide(L)'
;MDPMLSTKYIQNSLAVDSDEMREIQDCAARNKIVVSLGFSENDNNSVYIAQALIDTDGKMLMHRRKLKATHMERTIFGDASGDSLSNVATTSIGKRIGTLACWEHAQPLLKYNTISQKEEIHCAAWPPIVPHDNGPGLWSMSKEGGSLAMLFCVQTVTDKNHRVPKSFSGLCH
;
A
#
# COMPACT_ATOMS: atom_id res chain seq x y z
N MET A 1 10.45 3.93 -21.84
CA MET A 1 9.25 4.55 -21.21
C MET A 1 8.95 5.84 -21.97
N ASP A 2 7.69 6.16 -22.23
CA ASP A 2 7.29 7.41 -22.87
C ASP A 2 7.48 8.58 -21.86
N PRO A 3 8.29 9.61 -22.18
CA PRO A 3 8.56 10.72 -21.27
C PRO A 3 7.30 11.52 -20.89
N MET A 4 6.36 11.68 -21.80
CA MET A 4 5.11 12.41 -21.54
C MET A 4 4.22 11.65 -20.55
N LEU A 5 4.10 10.33 -20.73
CA LEU A 5 3.34 9.49 -19.80
C LEU A 5 3.99 9.43 -18.42
N SER A 6 5.33 9.36 -18.38
CA SER A 6 6.06 9.37 -17.09
C SER A 6 5.86 10.68 -16.35
N THR A 7 5.93 11.82 -17.05
CA THR A 7 5.69 13.13 -16.45
C THR A 7 4.28 13.23 -15.87
N LYS A 8 3.27 12.81 -16.65
CA LYS A 8 1.88 12.79 -16.17
C LYS A 8 1.70 11.88 -14.97
N TYR A 9 2.34 10.71 -14.98
CA TYR A 9 2.29 9.77 -13.86
C TYR A 9 2.86 10.40 -12.58
N ILE A 10 4.04 11.03 -12.67
CA ILE A 10 4.68 11.72 -11.53
C ILE A 10 3.78 12.84 -11.00
N GLN A 11 3.24 13.66 -11.88
CA GLN A 11 2.39 14.80 -11.50
C GLN A 11 1.06 14.38 -10.85
N ASN A 12 0.55 13.18 -11.19
CA ASN A 12 -0.68 12.63 -10.62
C ASN A 12 -0.42 11.63 -9.48
N SER A 13 0.84 11.47 -9.05
CA SER A 13 1.18 10.69 -7.85
C SER A 13 0.94 11.54 -6.60
N LEU A 14 0.51 10.89 -5.52
CA LEU A 14 0.02 11.52 -4.30
C LEU A 14 1.17 11.99 -3.41
N ALA A 15 1.20 13.26 -3.02
CA ALA A 15 2.13 13.73 -1.99
C ALA A 15 1.53 13.47 -0.59
N VAL A 16 2.39 13.11 0.37
CA VAL A 16 1.95 12.75 1.74
C VAL A 16 1.32 13.94 2.47
N ASP A 17 1.73 15.15 2.15
CA ASP A 17 1.25 16.40 2.75
C ASP A 17 0.22 17.14 1.89
N SER A 18 -0.31 16.48 0.84
CA SER A 18 -1.28 17.09 -0.09
C SER A 18 -2.68 17.20 0.51
N ASP A 19 -3.52 18.01 -0.14
CA ASP A 19 -4.95 18.14 0.21
C ASP A 19 -5.70 16.83 -0.02
N GLU A 20 -5.35 16.09 -1.07
CA GLU A 20 -5.94 14.78 -1.38
C GLU A 20 -5.64 13.75 -0.28
N MET A 21 -4.43 13.76 0.29
CA MET A 21 -4.11 12.89 1.43
C MET A 21 -4.91 13.31 2.67
N ARG A 22 -5.06 14.61 2.91
CA ARG A 22 -5.91 15.12 4.01
C ARG A 22 -7.37 14.72 3.84
N GLU A 23 -7.89 14.72 2.60
CA GLU A 23 -9.26 14.28 2.32
C GLU A 23 -9.45 12.78 2.66
N ILE A 24 -8.46 11.94 2.37
CA ILE A 24 -8.49 10.51 2.74
C ILE A 24 -8.47 10.37 4.27
N GLN A 25 -7.64 11.14 4.97
CA GLN A 25 -7.57 11.14 6.43
C GLN A 25 -8.89 11.60 7.06
N ASP A 26 -9.49 12.66 6.54
CA ASP A 26 -10.79 13.16 6.98
C ASP A 26 -11.92 12.14 6.71
N CYS A 27 -11.85 11.44 5.59
CA CYS A 27 -12.80 10.37 5.27
C CYS A 27 -12.68 9.23 6.29
N ALA A 28 -11.47 8.81 6.65
CA ALA A 28 -11.24 7.81 7.70
C ALA A 28 -11.83 8.26 9.05
N ALA A 29 -11.58 9.52 9.44
CA ALA A 29 -12.10 10.10 10.67
C ALA A 29 -13.64 10.18 10.71
N ARG A 30 -14.26 10.68 9.64
CA ARG A 30 -15.73 10.78 9.53
C ARG A 30 -16.42 9.43 9.63
N ASN A 31 -15.82 8.39 9.06
CA ASN A 31 -16.39 7.05 9.05
C ASN A 31 -15.89 6.17 10.20
N LYS A 32 -14.97 6.66 11.03
CA LYS A 32 -14.35 5.93 12.16
C LYS A 32 -13.78 4.58 11.74
N ILE A 33 -13.07 4.55 10.61
CA ILE A 33 -12.45 3.35 10.06
C ILE A 33 -10.92 3.48 10.05
N VAL A 34 -10.24 2.34 10.18
CA VAL A 34 -8.80 2.25 9.93
C VAL A 34 -8.61 2.01 8.44
N VAL A 35 -7.74 2.79 7.80
CA VAL A 35 -7.42 2.67 6.38
C VAL A 35 -5.98 2.25 6.19
N SER A 36 -5.75 1.14 5.48
CA SER A 36 -4.45 0.77 4.94
C SER A 36 -4.40 1.17 3.47
N LEU A 37 -3.68 2.24 3.18
CA LEU A 37 -3.58 2.85 1.86
C LEU A 37 -2.29 2.42 1.17
N GLY A 38 -2.38 1.90 -0.07
CA GLY A 38 -1.26 1.75 -0.98
C GLY A 38 -1.35 2.80 -2.08
N PHE A 39 -0.25 3.51 -2.36
CA PHE A 39 -0.26 4.60 -3.34
C PHE A 39 1.11 4.81 -3.99
N SER A 40 1.10 5.50 -5.13
CA SER A 40 2.31 6.08 -5.71
C SER A 40 2.57 7.42 -5.04
N GLU A 41 3.64 7.48 -4.25
CA GLU A 41 4.05 8.69 -3.54
C GLU A 41 4.89 9.58 -4.46
N ASN A 42 4.56 10.87 -4.51
CA ASN A 42 5.41 11.90 -5.11
C ASN A 42 6.12 12.67 -4.01
N ASP A 43 7.43 12.54 -3.95
CA ASP A 43 8.30 13.32 -3.08
C ASP A 43 9.25 14.16 -3.95
N ASN A 44 8.90 15.43 -4.16
CA ASN A 44 9.68 16.37 -4.97
C ASN A 44 10.03 15.85 -6.37
N ASN A 45 9.05 15.29 -7.07
CA ASN A 45 9.15 14.63 -8.38
C ASN A 45 9.94 13.30 -8.40
N SER A 46 10.32 12.78 -7.25
CA SER A 46 10.73 11.40 -7.10
C SER A 46 9.53 10.57 -6.70
N VAL A 47 9.30 9.42 -7.35
CA VAL A 47 8.15 8.58 -7.02
C VAL A 47 8.55 7.30 -6.32
N TYR A 48 7.72 6.88 -5.38
CA TYR A 48 7.91 5.68 -4.58
C TYR A 48 6.62 4.88 -4.49
N ILE A 49 6.73 3.56 -4.37
CA ILE A 49 5.61 2.71 -3.99
C ILE A 49 5.48 2.82 -2.48
N ALA A 50 4.43 3.46 -2.01
CA ALA A 50 4.23 3.76 -0.59
C ALA A 50 3.00 3.09 0.00
N GLN A 51 3.01 2.95 1.30
CA GLN A 51 1.89 2.49 2.11
C GLN A 51 1.74 3.40 3.33
N ALA A 52 0.51 3.72 3.67
CA ALA A 52 0.16 4.46 4.88
C ALA A 52 -0.89 3.69 5.68
N LEU A 53 -0.81 3.78 7.01
CA LEU A 53 -1.85 3.34 7.93
C LEU A 53 -2.46 4.56 8.59
N ILE A 54 -3.75 4.77 8.40
CA ILE A 54 -4.51 5.90 8.92
C ILE A 54 -5.50 5.36 9.94
N ASP A 55 -5.53 5.96 11.14
CA ASP A 55 -6.40 5.52 12.22
C ASP A 55 -7.83 6.08 12.12
N THR A 56 -8.70 5.65 12.99
CA THR A 56 -10.13 6.01 13.07
C THR A 56 -10.36 7.50 13.36
N ASP A 57 -9.35 8.23 13.80
CA ASP A 57 -9.37 9.68 14.01
C ASP A 57 -8.75 10.47 12.83
N GLY A 58 -8.35 9.78 11.76
CA GLY A 58 -7.68 10.36 10.61
C GLY A 58 -6.17 10.54 10.76
N LYS A 59 -5.61 10.19 11.92
CA LYS A 59 -4.17 10.31 12.15
C LYS A 59 -3.40 9.27 11.35
N MET A 60 -2.39 9.68 10.61
CA MET A 60 -1.45 8.77 9.98
C MET A 60 -0.51 8.17 11.05
N LEU A 61 -0.67 6.88 11.31
CA LEU A 61 0.12 6.13 12.29
C LEU A 61 1.44 5.63 11.72
N MET A 62 1.45 5.33 10.44
CA MET A 62 2.60 4.79 9.74
C MET A 62 2.58 5.26 8.29
N HIS A 63 3.76 5.64 7.81
CA HIS A 63 4.06 5.83 6.41
C HIS A 63 5.35 5.10 6.10
N ARG A 64 5.34 4.31 5.03
CA ARG A 64 6.53 3.59 4.57
C ARG A 64 6.56 3.54 3.05
N ARG A 65 7.76 3.38 2.51
CA ARG A 65 8.00 3.13 1.08
C ARG A 65 8.47 1.69 0.89
N LYS A 66 8.13 1.07 -0.23
CA LYS A 66 8.66 -0.23 -0.62
C LYS A 66 10.19 -0.17 -0.68
N LEU A 67 10.87 -1.11 0.01
CA LEU A 67 12.33 -1.06 0.15
C LEU A 67 13.06 -1.15 -1.18
N LYS A 68 12.58 -2.02 -2.07
CA LYS A 68 13.16 -2.20 -3.40
C LYS A 68 12.07 -2.29 -4.45
N ALA A 69 12.13 -1.41 -5.42
CA ALA A 69 11.34 -1.53 -6.64
C ALA A 69 11.74 -2.81 -7.39
N THR A 70 10.79 -3.50 -8.00
CA THR A 70 11.01 -4.79 -8.68
C THR A 70 10.58 -4.73 -10.14
N HIS A 71 11.27 -5.51 -11.00
CA HIS A 71 10.97 -5.58 -12.44
C HIS A 71 10.82 -4.19 -13.09
N MET A 72 9.72 -3.96 -13.78
CA MET A 72 9.43 -2.70 -14.49
C MET A 72 9.21 -1.51 -13.55
N GLU A 73 8.93 -1.74 -12.28
CA GLU A 73 8.84 -0.67 -11.28
C GLU A 73 10.12 0.17 -11.22
N ARG A 74 11.30 -0.47 -11.41
CA ARG A 74 12.62 0.19 -11.41
C ARG A 74 12.81 1.25 -12.49
N THR A 75 11.91 1.32 -13.46
CA THR A 75 12.00 2.32 -14.51
C THR A 75 11.54 3.70 -14.05
N ILE A 76 10.81 3.79 -12.94
CA ILE A 76 10.24 5.05 -12.45
C ILE A 76 10.32 5.19 -10.92
N PHE A 77 10.17 4.09 -10.16
CA PHE A 77 10.14 4.16 -8.70
C PHE A 77 11.53 4.05 -8.08
N GLY A 78 11.77 4.87 -7.06
CA GLY A 78 12.95 4.82 -6.21
C GLY A 78 12.87 3.72 -5.14
N ASP A 79 14.04 3.41 -4.58
CA ASP A 79 14.20 2.53 -3.42
C ASP A 79 14.04 3.32 -2.11
N ALA A 80 13.50 2.67 -1.09
CA ALA A 80 13.37 3.25 0.25
C ALA A 80 14.63 3.03 1.11
N SER A 81 14.67 3.76 2.24
CA SER A 81 15.67 3.58 3.31
C SER A 81 15.24 2.52 4.32
N GLY A 82 16.14 2.19 5.25
CA GLY A 82 15.86 1.28 6.36
C GLY A 82 14.74 1.71 7.31
N ASP A 83 14.34 2.98 7.30
CA ASP A 83 13.21 3.49 8.10
C ASP A 83 11.90 2.77 7.74
N SER A 84 11.78 2.32 6.48
CA SER A 84 10.63 1.54 5.99
C SER A 84 10.53 0.11 6.57
N LEU A 85 11.50 -0.32 7.37
CA LEU A 85 11.43 -1.56 8.16
C LEU A 85 10.48 -1.45 9.36
N SER A 86 10.18 -0.24 9.83
CA SER A 86 9.11 0.00 10.82
C SER A 86 7.75 -0.03 10.11
N ASN A 87 7.23 -1.22 9.92
CA ASN A 87 6.07 -1.48 9.05
C ASN A 87 4.87 -2.08 9.81
N VAL A 88 4.83 -1.94 11.12
CA VAL A 88 3.70 -2.34 11.99
C VAL A 88 3.36 -1.20 12.93
N ALA A 89 2.09 -0.84 13.02
CA ALA A 89 1.61 0.16 13.97
C ALA A 89 0.40 -0.36 14.78
N THR A 90 0.24 0.17 16.00
CA THR A 90 -0.91 -0.12 16.85
C THR A 90 -1.99 0.93 16.61
N THR A 91 -3.17 0.48 16.26
CA THR A 91 -4.34 1.33 16.01
C THR A 91 -5.14 1.60 17.27
N SER A 92 -6.02 2.62 17.23
CA SER A 92 -6.94 2.95 18.32
C SER A 92 -7.93 1.83 18.66
N ILE A 93 -8.18 0.92 17.69
CA ILE A 93 -9.01 -0.28 17.94
C ILE A 93 -8.25 -1.41 18.65
N GLY A 94 -7.03 -1.14 19.11
CA GLY A 94 -6.21 -2.08 19.86
C GLY A 94 -5.56 -3.18 19.02
N LYS A 95 -5.53 -3.06 17.69
CA LYS A 95 -4.93 -4.03 16.77
C LYS A 95 -3.60 -3.55 16.22
N ARG A 96 -2.64 -4.46 16.13
CA ARG A 96 -1.35 -4.23 15.48
C ARG A 96 -1.44 -4.63 14.03
N ILE A 97 -1.32 -3.65 13.14
CA ILE A 97 -1.48 -3.83 11.69
C ILE A 97 -0.13 -3.64 11.02
N GLY A 98 0.29 -4.65 10.26
CA GLY A 98 1.50 -4.65 9.46
C GLY A 98 1.18 -4.54 7.97
N THR A 99 2.15 -4.02 7.19
CA THR A 99 2.01 -3.88 5.73
C THR A 99 3.29 -4.27 5.01
N LEU A 100 3.13 -4.94 3.89
CA LEU A 100 4.18 -5.19 2.89
C LEU A 100 3.63 -5.01 1.48
N ALA A 101 4.51 -4.76 0.51
CA ALA A 101 4.14 -4.54 -0.87
C ALA A 101 4.73 -5.61 -1.80
N CYS A 102 3.83 -6.34 -2.50
CA CYS A 102 4.17 -7.25 -3.60
C CYS A 102 5.33 -8.22 -3.24
N TRP A 103 6.43 -8.20 -3.99
CA TRP A 103 7.59 -9.07 -3.81
C TRP A 103 8.31 -8.95 -2.46
N GLU A 104 8.00 -7.96 -1.65
CA GLU A 104 8.47 -7.91 -0.26
C GLU A 104 8.01 -9.16 0.52
N HIS A 105 6.85 -9.72 0.17
CA HIS A 105 6.33 -10.96 0.76
C HIS A 105 7.18 -12.21 0.44
N ALA A 106 7.98 -12.16 -0.61
CA ALA A 106 8.91 -13.24 -0.97
C ALA A 106 10.27 -13.12 -0.26
N GLN A 107 10.49 -12.06 0.56
CA GLN A 107 11.75 -11.83 1.26
C GLN A 107 11.70 -12.38 2.69
N PRO A 108 12.36 -13.51 3.01
CA PRO A 108 12.20 -14.16 4.32
C PRO A 108 12.57 -13.28 5.50
N LEU A 109 13.67 -12.51 5.39
CA LEU A 109 14.11 -11.63 6.47
C LEU A 109 13.16 -10.45 6.70
N LEU A 110 12.53 -9.94 5.65
CA LEU A 110 11.58 -8.85 5.77
C LEU A 110 10.25 -9.35 6.38
N LYS A 111 9.80 -10.54 5.99
CA LYS A 111 8.66 -11.20 6.65
C LYS A 111 8.95 -11.43 8.14
N TYR A 112 10.13 -11.95 8.46
CA TYR A 112 10.55 -12.15 9.84
C TYR A 112 10.56 -10.83 10.62
N ASN A 113 11.09 -9.75 10.04
CA ASN A 113 11.06 -8.43 10.64
C ASN A 113 9.63 -7.97 10.95
N THR A 114 8.69 -8.15 10.03
CA THR A 114 7.28 -7.80 10.22
C THR A 114 6.64 -8.63 11.34
N ILE A 115 6.85 -9.94 11.34
CA ILE A 115 6.34 -10.86 12.37
C ILE A 115 6.94 -10.53 13.74
N SER A 116 8.23 -10.20 13.80
CA SER A 116 8.92 -9.85 15.06
C SER A 116 8.35 -8.59 15.71
N GLN A 117 7.74 -7.70 14.93
CA GLN A 117 6.98 -6.56 15.41
C GLN A 117 5.58 -6.93 15.91
N LYS A 118 5.25 -8.23 15.96
CA LYS A 118 4.01 -8.79 16.52
C LYS A 118 2.73 -8.24 15.85
N GLU A 119 2.71 -8.22 14.53
CA GLU A 119 1.47 -7.91 13.81
C GLU A 119 0.37 -8.94 14.11
N GLU A 120 -0.87 -8.47 14.16
CA GLU A 120 -2.08 -9.31 14.30
C GLU A 120 -2.87 -9.36 13.00
N ILE A 121 -2.78 -8.29 12.21
CA ILE A 121 -3.41 -8.16 10.89
C ILE A 121 -2.34 -7.76 9.90
N HIS A 122 -2.28 -8.46 8.79
CA HIS A 122 -1.37 -8.13 7.70
C HIS A 122 -2.12 -7.56 6.49
N CYS A 123 -1.77 -6.34 6.08
CA CYS A 123 -2.30 -5.70 4.88
C CYS A 123 -1.31 -5.85 3.73
N ALA A 124 -1.59 -6.78 2.83
CA ALA A 124 -0.76 -7.06 1.67
C ALA A 124 -1.18 -6.20 0.47
N ALA A 125 -0.29 -5.32 0.00
CA ALA A 125 -0.49 -4.57 -1.22
C ALA A 125 0.08 -5.35 -2.42
N TRP A 126 -0.78 -5.73 -3.36
CA TRP A 126 -0.42 -6.43 -4.59
C TRP A 126 -0.92 -5.65 -5.82
N PRO A 127 -0.23 -5.78 -6.97
CA PRO A 127 -0.83 -5.35 -8.23
C PRO A 127 -2.10 -6.18 -8.49
N PRO A 128 -3.00 -5.74 -9.39
CA PRO A 128 -4.17 -6.51 -9.75
C PRO A 128 -3.76 -7.92 -10.16
N ILE A 129 -4.22 -8.93 -9.43
CA ILE A 129 -3.97 -10.33 -9.75
C ILE A 129 -5.21 -10.86 -10.44
N VAL A 130 -5.10 -11.09 -11.74
CA VAL A 130 -6.11 -11.79 -12.50
C VAL A 130 -5.67 -13.25 -12.60
N PRO A 131 -6.34 -14.18 -11.88
CA PRO A 131 -5.87 -15.56 -11.78
C PRO A 131 -5.67 -16.25 -13.14
N HIS A 132 -6.44 -15.85 -14.16
CA HIS A 132 -6.38 -16.40 -15.49
C HIS A 132 -5.23 -15.84 -16.33
N ASP A 133 -4.82 -14.60 -16.09
CA ASP A 133 -3.82 -13.89 -16.89
C ASP A 133 -2.41 -13.98 -16.30
N ASN A 134 -2.31 -14.07 -14.96
CA ASN A 134 -1.02 -14.00 -14.25
C ASN A 134 -0.46 -15.38 -13.84
N GLY A 135 -1.21 -16.44 -14.12
CA GLY A 135 -0.80 -17.81 -13.82
C GLY A 135 -0.82 -18.16 -12.33
N PRO A 136 -0.59 -19.45 -12.01
CA PRO A 136 -0.68 -19.95 -10.64
C PRO A 136 0.41 -19.42 -9.69
N GLY A 137 1.56 -18.96 -10.21
CA GLY A 137 2.69 -18.53 -9.38
C GLY A 137 2.40 -17.31 -8.53
N LEU A 138 1.83 -16.24 -9.11
CA LEU A 138 1.48 -15.02 -8.38
C LEU A 138 0.36 -15.28 -7.37
N TRP A 139 -0.59 -16.12 -7.71
CA TRP A 139 -1.66 -16.53 -6.79
C TRP A 139 -1.13 -17.32 -5.60
N SER A 140 -0.20 -18.26 -5.83
CA SER A 140 0.45 -19.04 -4.76
C SER A 140 1.28 -18.14 -3.85
N MET A 141 2.02 -17.17 -4.40
CA MET A 141 2.80 -16.21 -3.61
C MET A 141 1.91 -15.31 -2.76
N SER A 142 0.76 -14.88 -3.27
CA SER A 142 -0.23 -14.13 -2.49
C SER A 142 -0.76 -14.96 -1.33
N LYS A 143 -1.02 -16.24 -1.55
CA LYS A 143 -1.46 -17.17 -0.50
C LYS A 143 -0.38 -17.44 0.54
N GLU A 144 0.86 -17.66 0.13
CA GLU A 144 1.97 -17.91 1.06
C GLU A 144 2.33 -16.66 1.87
N GLY A 145 2.33 -15.49 1.24
CA GLY A 145 2.47 -14.22 1.95
C GLY A 145 1.45 -14.10 3.06
N GLY A 146 0.26 -14.64 2.81
CA GLY A 146 -0.86 -14.62 3.71
C GLY A 146 -0.98 -15.71 4.74
N SER A 147 -0.34 -16.82 4.56
CA SER A 147 -0.53 -17.98 5.46
C SER A 147 0.16 -17.86 6.81
N LEU A 148 1.01 -16.84 7.03
CA LEU A 148 1.75 -16.62 8.28
C LEU A 148 1.16 -15.51 9.16
N ALA A 149 0.16 -14.79 8.69
CA ALA A 149 -0.60 -13.80 9.46
C ALA A 149 -2.08 -13.94 9.13
N MET A 150 -2.97 -13.67 10.08
CA MET A 150 -4.41 -13.62 9.78
C MET A 150 -4.66 -12.53 8.75
N LEU A 151 -5.04 -12.94 7.54
CA LEU A 151 -5.11 -12.10 6.37
C LEU A 151 -6.45 -11.43 6.20
N PHE A 152 -6.37 -10.11 6.09
CA PHE A 152 -7.26 -9.37 5.20
C PHE A 152 -6.42 -8.81 4.04
N CYS A 153 -6.48 -9.45 2.88
CA CYS A 153 -5.94 -8.89 1.66
C CYS A 153 -6.93 -7.85 1.15
N VAL A 154 -6.66 -6.57 1.37
CA VAL A 154 -7.40 -5.50 0.68
C VAL A 154 -6.71 -5.29 -0.66
N GLN A 155 -7.25 -5.91 -1.68
CA GLN A 155 -6.84 -5.67 -3.05
C GLN A 155 -7.50 -4.39 -3.56
N THR A 156 -6.73 -3.33 -3.76
CA THR A 156 -7.20 -2.19 -4.54
C THR A 156 -7.22 -2.59 -6.01
N VAL A 157 -8.40 -2.88 -6.52
CA VAL A 157 -8.62 -3.08 -7.95
C VAL A 157 -8.64 -1.70 -8.61
N THR A 158 -7.54 -1.30 -9.23
CA THR A 158 -7.58 -0.21 -10.19
C THR A 158 -8.26 -0.73 -11.46
N ASP A 159 -9.47 -0.25 -11.74
CA ASP A 159 -10.14 -0.51 -13.02
C ASP A 159 -9.24 0.00 -14.16
N LYS A 160 -9.13 -0.79 -15.23
CA LYS A 160 -8.40 -0.44 -16.45
C LYS A 160 -8.82 0.90 -17.08
N ASN A 161 -9.91 1.50 -16.60
CA ASN A 161 -10.49 2.76 -17.07
C ASN A 161 -10.30 3.95 -16.10
N HIS A 162 -9.40 3.87 -15.11
CA HIS A 162 -9.15 4.95 -14.14
C HIS A 162 -10.41 5.47 -13.41
N ARG A 163 -11.44 4.67 -13.29
CA ARG A 163 -12.60 5.00 -12.46
C ARG A 163 -12.43 4.38 -11.09
N VAL A 164 -12.40 5.21 -10.06
CA VAL A 164 -12.58 4.75 -8.68
C VAL A 164 -13.87 3.92 -8.65
N PRO A 165 -13.86 2.68 -8.16
CA PRO A 165 -15.06 1.87 -8.08
C PRO A 165 -16.17 2.67 -7.38
N LYS A 166 -17.38 2.64 -7.93
CA LYS A 166 -18.55 3.35 -7.35
C LYS A 166 -18.81 2.99 -5.88
N SER A 167 -18.28 1.85 -5.41
CA SER A 167 -18.31 1.44 -4.01
C SER A 167 -17.49 2.34 -3.07
N PHE A 168 -16.50 3.08 -3.58
CA PHE A 168 -15.74 4.04 -2.78
C PHE A 168 -16.35 5.44 -2.79
N SER A 169 -17.05 5.81 -3.85
CA SER A 169 -17.75 7.11 -3.90
C SER A 169 -18.94 7.20 -2.94
N GLY A 170 -19.44 6.08 -2.43
CA GLY A 170 -20.51 6.03 -1.44
C GLY A 170 -20.07 6.12 0.02
N LEU A 171 -18.76 6.00 0.30
CA LEU A 171 -18.22 6.06 1.66
C LEU A 171 -17.82 7.49 2.10
N CYS A 172 -17.67 8.41 1.14
CA CYS A 172 -17.27 9.80 1.39
C CYS A 172 -18.41 10.83 1.27
N HIS A 173 -19.67 10.39 1.12
CA HIS A 173 -20.87 11.24 1.14
C HIS A 173 -21.62 11.12 2.45
#